data_07ec357e85e23467fba06d2cd1262ecc
#
_entry.id   07ec357e85e23467fba06d2cd1262ecc
#
_cell.length_a   1.000
_cell.length_b   1.000
_cell.length_c   1.000
_cell.angle_alpha   90.00
_cell.angle_beta   90.00
_cell.angle_gamma   90.00
#
_symmetry.space_group_name_H-M   'P 1'
#
loop_
_entity.id
_entity.type
_entity.pdbx_description
1 polymer ?
#
loop_
_entity_poly.entity_id
_entity_poly.type
_entity_poly.pdbx_seq_one_letter_code
_entity_poly.pdbx_strand_id
1 'polypeptide(L)'
;MNSDKLETRDKRKQAGTIKLSARLLTVAGFVRQGSRIADVGTDHGYIPVYLAQTGRIASALAMDVRPGPLERAQAHVRDYEERERARRQDVWAVPIHLRLSDGLKELKPGEADTVIIAGMGGELIIKILYEGRHVGDSV
;
A
#
# COMPACT_ATOMS: atom_id res chain seq x y z
N MET A 1 -33.82 14.70 2.76
CA MET A 1 -32.48 14.16 2.64
C MET A 1 -32.15 13.99 1.17
N ASN A 2 -31.22 14.76 0.68
CA ASN A 2 -30.94 14.85 -0.74
C ASN A 2 -29.98 13.75 -1.17
N SER A 3 -30.45 12.83 -2.02
CA SER A 3 -29.63 11.85 -2.73
C SER A 3 -28.48 12.51 -3.50
N ASP A 4 -28.67 13.74 -4.00
CA ASP A 4 -27.64 14.53 -4.71
C ASP A 4 -26.44 14.88 -3.82
N LYS A 5 -26.62 15.07 -2.51
CA LYS A 5 -25.51 15.32 -1.58
C LYS A 5 -24.69 14.06 -1.27
N LEU A 6 -25.30 12.89 -1.34
CA LEU A 6 -24.63 11.60 -1.16
C LEU A 6 -23.86 11.21 -2.42
N GLU A 7 -24.42 11.40 -3.61
CA GLU A 7 -23.73 11.18 -4.88
C GLU A 7 -22.54 12.14 -5.08
N THR A 8 -22.69 13.40 -4.66
CA THR A 8 -21.62 14.40 -4.74
C THR A 8 -20.47 14.10 -3.76
N ARG A 9 -20.78 13.55 -2.58
CA ARG A 9 -19.77 13.09 -1.61
C ARG A 9 -19.01 11.88 -2.11
N ASP A 10 -19.67 10.94 -2.78
CA ASP A 10 -19.07 9.75 -3.34
C ASP A 10 -18.16 10.10 -4.52
N LYS A 11 -18.60 10.97 -5.41
CA LYS A 11 -17.79 11.48 -6.53
C LYS A 11 -16.55 12.24 -6.05
N ARG A 12 -16.63 13.01 -4.96
CA ARG A 12 -15.48 13.70 -4.37
C ARG A 12 -14.50 12.75 -3.67
N LYS A 13 -14.98 11.67 -3.08
CA LYS A 13 -14.13 10.60 -2.54
C LYS A 13 -13.39 9.87 -3.65
N GLN A 14 -14.04 9.68 -4.80
CA GLN A 14 -13.45 8.99 -5.95
C GLN A 14 -12.46 9.87 -6.73
N ALA A 15 -12.61 11.20 -6.72
CA ALA A 15 -11.81 12.11 -7.54
C ALA A 15 -10.32 12.19 -7.16
N GLY A 16 -9.94 11.75 -5.95
CA GLY A 16 -8.54 11.70 -5.49
C GLY A 16 -8.01 10.28 -5.30
N THR A 17 -8.85 9.26 -5.51
CA THR A 17 -8.43 7.86 -5.30
C THR A 17 -7.61 7.37 -6.47
N ILE A 18 -6.47 6.75 -6.18
CA ILE A 18 -5.62 6.13 -7.19
C ILE A 18 -6.40 5.04 -7.94
N LYS A 19 -6.32 5.06 -9.28
CA LYS A 19 -6.86 4.00 -10.12
C LYS A 19 -5.83 2.91 -10.31
N LEU A 20 -6.14 1.72 -9.80
CA LEU A 20 -5.35 0.52 -10.05
C LEU A 20 -5.80 -0.15 -11.35
N SER A 21 -4.87 -0.82 -12.04
CA SER A 21 -5.21 -1.77 -13.10
C SER A 21 -6.11 -2.88 -12.55
N ALA A 22 -6.85 -3.57 -13.43
CA ALA A 22 -7.71 -4.68 -13.02
C ALA A 22 -6.93 -5.75 -12.23
N ARG A 23 -5.71 -6.05 -12.64
CA ARG A 23 -4.83 -7.01 -11.98
C ARG A 23 -4.47 -6.56 -10.56
N LEU A 24 -4.06 -5.30 -10.39
CA LEU A 24 -3.71 -4.77 -9.08
C LEU A 24 -4.92 -4.61 -8.18
N LEU A 25 -6.10 -4.29 -8.72
CA LEU A 25 -7.35 -4.31 -7.98
C LEU A 25 -7.68 -5.70 -7.42
N THR A 26 -7.44 -6.73 -8.21
CA THR A 26 -7.63 -8.11 -7.75
C THR A 26 -6.70 -8.45 -6.59
N VAL A 27 -5.42 -8.10 -6.70
CA VAL A 27 -4.44 -8.28 -5.62
C VAL A 27 -4.88 -7.52 -4.37
N ALA A 28 -5.24 -6.26 -4.50
CA ALA A 28 -5.71 -5.44 -3.39
C ALA A 28 -6.96 -6.03 -2.72
N GLY A 29 -7.84 -6.66 -3.50
CA GLY A 29 -9.06 -7.29 -3.00
C GLY A 29 -8.83 -8.47 -2.06
N PHE A 30 -7.66 -9.10 -2.10
CA PHE A 30 -7.30 -10.18 -1.18
C PHE A 30 -6.81 -9.69 0.17
N VAL A 31 -6.51 -8.41 0.32
CA VAL A 31 -6.01 -7.84 1.57
C VAL A 31 -7.16 -7.73 2.56
N ARG A 32 -6.98 -8.32 3.74
CA ARG A 32 -7.98 -8.28 4.80
C ARG A 32 -8.07 -6.89 5.42
N GLN A 33 -9.28 -6.54 5.86
CA GLN A 33 -9.52 -5.29 6.60
C GLN A 33 -8.62 -5.20 7.84
N GLY A 34 -7.96 -4.06 8.01
CA GLY A 34 -7.08 -3.81 9.16
C GLY A 34 -5.69 -4.41 9.05
N SER A 35 -5.30 -4.94 7.89
CA SER A 35 -3.98 -5.52 7.69
C SER A 35 -2.85 -4.50 7.81
N ARG A 36 -1.70 -4.97 8.30
CA ARG A 36 -0.42 -4.25 8.25
C ARG A 36 0.39 -4.87 7.12
N ILE A 37 0.48 -4.18 6.00
CA ILE A 37 1.06 -4.73 4.79
C ILE A 37 2.53 -4.39 4.61
N ALA A 38 3.26 -5.28 3.95
CA ALA A 38 4.56 -5.00 3.33
C ALA A 38 4.41 -5.25 1.82
N ASP A 39 4.63 -4.23 1.02
CA ASP A 39 4.54 -4.29 -0.43
C ASP A 39 5.94 -4.40 -1.03
N VAL A 40 6.25 -5.56 -1.60
CA VAL A 40 7.57 -5.86 -2.17
C VAL A 40 7.60 -5.44 -3.64
N GLY A 41 8.57 -4.61 -3.99
CA GLY A 41 8.63 -4.02 -5.34
C GLY A 41 7.49 -3.05 -5.54
N THR A 42 7.33 -2.13 -4.60
CA THR A 42 6.19 -1.20 -4.55
C THR A 42 6.09 -0.29 -5.77
N ASP A 43 7.21 -0.08 -6.46
CA ASP A 43 7.34 0.77 -7.62
C ASP A 43 6.86 2.21 -7.33
N HIS A 44 5.68 2.59 -7.79
CA HIS A 44 5.09 3.91 -7.55
C HIS A 44 4.32 4.04 -6.22
N GLY A 45 4.24 2.99 -5.43
CA GLY A 45 3.46 2.97 -4.18
C GLY A 45 1.95 2.96 -4.40
N TYR A 46 1.46 2.56 -5.56
CA TYR A 46 0.04 2.61 -5.89
C TYR A 46 -0.83 1.72 -5.00
N ILE A 47 -0.39 0.49 -4.73
CA ILE A 47 -1.15 -0.44 -3.87
C ILE A 47 -1.24 0.07 -2.43
N PRO A 48 -0.14 0.44 -1.76
CA PRO A 48 -0.22 0.99 -0.41
C PRO A 48 -1.10 2.23 -0.31
N VAL A 49 -0.95 3.17 -1.22
CA VAL A 49 -1.74 4.42 -1.21
C VAL A 49 -3.22 4.14 -1.47
N TYR A 50 -3.54 3.29 -2.44
CA TYR A 50 -4.92 2.88 -2.71
C TYR A 50 -5.59 2.24 -1.48
N LEU A 51 -4.91 1.29 -0.84
CA LEU A 51 -5.43 0.60 0.34
C LEU A 51 -5.58 1.55 1.53
N ALA A 52 -4.69 2.52 1.68
CA ALA A 52 -4.83 3.57 2.68
C ALA A 52 -6.01 4.49 2.39
N GLN A 53 -6.17 4.93 1.14
CA GLN A 53 -7.28 5.79 0.70
C GLN A 53 -8.64 5.15 0.91
N THR A 54 -8.73 3.84 0.74
CA THR A 54 -9.98 3.07 0.89
C THR A 54 -10.22 2.59 2.32
N GLY A 55 -9.33 2.92 3.26
CA GLY A 55 -9.46 2.53 4.66
C GLY A 55 -9.29 1.04 4.93
N ARG A 56 -8.64 0.31 4.02
CA ARG A 56 -8.50 -1.15 4.10
C ARG A 56 -7.40 -1.60 5.05
N ILE A 57 -6.35 -0.82 5.21
CA ILE A 57 -5.15 -1.20 5.96
C ILE A 57 -4.91 -0.31 7.17
N ALA A 58 -4.24 -0.86 8.18
CA ALA A 58 -3.81 -0.13 9.37
C ALA A 58 -2.46 0.55 9.17
N SER A 59 -1.57 -0.04 8.38
CA SER A 59 -0.27 0.51 8.04
C SER A 59 0.30 -0.16 6.79
N ALA A 60 1.28 0.49 6.18
CA ALA A 60 2.01 -0.07 5.05
C ALA A 60 3.50 0.20 5.15
N LEU A 61 4.27 -0.78 4.70
CA LEU A 61 5.68 -0.66 4.43
C LEU A 61 5.88 -0.88 2.93
N ALA A 62 6.19 0.19 2.21
CA ALA A 62 6.43 0.17 0.77
C ALA A 62 7.91 -0.03 0.51
N MET A 63 8.28 -1.16 -0.07
CA MET A 63 9.67 -1.55 -0.25
C MET A 63 10.03 -1.68 -1.73
N ASP A 64 11.23 -1.29 -2.08
CA ASP A 64 11.81 -1.52 -3.39
C ASP A 64 13.33 -1.69 -3.27
N VAL A 65 13.90 -2.38 -4.24
CA VAL A 65 15.35 -2.62 -4.29
C VAL A 65 16.10 -1.41 -4.86
N ARG A 66 15.39 -0.50 -5.54
CA ARG A 66 15.98 0.66 -6.21
C ARG A 66 15.47 1.98 -5.61
N PRO A 67 16.35 3.00 -5.46
CA PRO A 67 15.96 4.31 -4.93
C PRO A 67 14.94 5.07 -5.79
N GLY A 68 15.07 5.02 -7.12
CA GLY A 68 14.18 5.75 -8.04
C GLY A 68 12.70 5.44 -7.86
N PRO A 69 12.28 4.16 -7.86
CA PRO A 69 10.90 3.78 -7.55
C PRO A 69 10.43 4.27 -6.17
N LEU A 70 11.30 4.24 -5.15
CA LEU A 70 10.96 4.74 -3.81
C LEU A 70 10.74 6.26 -3.80
N GLU A 71 11.48 7.02 -4.58
CA GLU A 71 11.26 8.47 -4.71
C GLU A 71 9.88 8.77 -5.31
N ARG A 72 9.49 8.02 -6.34
CA ARG A 72 8.15 8.14 -6.93
C ARG A 72 7.05 7.74 -5.95
N ALA A 73 7.25 6.67 -5.21
CA ALA A 73 6.34 6.25 -4.16
C ALA A 73 6.21 7.31 -3.07
N GLN A 74 7.33 7.92 -2.67
CA GLN A 74 7.34 9.00 -1.68
C GLN A 74 6.47 10.18 -2.11
N ALA A 75 6.52 10.57 -3.38
CA ALA A 75 5.69 11.65 -3.91
C ALA A 75 4.20 11.34 -3.79
N HIS A 76 3.79 10.11 -4.11
CA HIS A 76 2.40 9.68 -3.97
C HIS A 76 1.95 9.59 -2.50
N VAL A 77 2.82 9.14 -1.61
CA VAL A 77 2.54 9.10 -0.17
C VAL A 77 2.34 10.50 0.39
N ARG A 78 3.20 11.45 0.03
CA ARG A 78 3.06 12.85 0.46
C ARG A 78 1.76 13.47 -0.03
N ASP A 79 1.39 13.25 -1.29
CA ASP A 79 0.13 13.73 -1.84
C ASP A 79 -1.07 13.15 -1.08
N TYR A 80 -1.03 11.87 -0.77
CA TYR A 80 -2.04 11.22 0.06
C TYR A 80 -2.13 11.86 1.46
N GLU A 81 -1.02 12.04 2.14
CA GLU A 81 -0.98 12.64 3.48
C GLU A 81 -1.50 14.08 3.49
N GLU A 82 -1.13 14.88 2.49
CA GLU A 82 -1.61 16.26 2.35
C GLU A 82 -3.11 16.33 2.11
N ARG A 83 -3.64 15.45 1.26
CA ARG A 83 -5.08 15.37 0.96
C ARG A 83 -5.88 14.92 2.19
N GLU A 84 -5.38 13.99 2.97
CA GLU A 84 -6.04 13.55 4.22
C GLU A 84 -6.06 14.68 5.25
N ARG A 85 -4.98 15.41 5.42
CA ARG A 85 -4.93 16.59 6.30
C ARG A 85 -5.91 17.68 5.88
N ALA A 86 -6.05 17.94 4.60
CA ALA A 86 -6.99 18.93 4.08
C ALA A 86 -8.46 18.52 4.25
N ARG A 87 -8.75 17.22 4.27
CA ARG A 87 -10.10 16.68 4.35
C ARG A 87 -10.62 16.53 5.76
N ARG A 88 -9.76 16.16 6.72
CA ARG A 88 -10.13 15.83 8.10
C ARG A 88 -9.03 16.25 9.05
N GLN A 89 -9.28 17.29 9.84
CA GLN A 89 -8.30 17.80 10.82
C GLN A 89 -8.08 16.87 12.01
N ASP A 90 -9.02 15.95 12.26
CA ASP A 90 -9.09 15.08 13.42
C ASP A 90 -8.83 13.60 13.12
N VAL A 91 -8.55 13.25 11.87
CA VAL A 91 -8.25 11.87 11.47
C VAL A 91 -6.83 11.78 10.96
N TRP A 92 -6.07 10.86 11.54
CA TRP A 92 -4.70 10.60 11.13
C TRP A 92 -4.67 9.82 9.81
N ALA A 93 -3.80 10.22 8.89
CA ALA A 93 -3.51 9.44 7.70
C ALA A 93 -2.95 8.06 8.11
N VAL A 94 -3.27 7.03 7.32
CA VAL A 94 -2.68 5.70 7.52
C VAL A 94 -1.16 5.80 7.34
N PRO A 95 -0.35 5.31 8.29
CA PRO A 95 1.11 5.36 8.17
C PRO A 95 1.59 4.53 6.99
N ILE A 96 2.34 5.15 6.09
CA ILE A 96 3.02 4.49 4.98
C ILE A 96 4.49 4.84 5.06
N HIS A 97 5.33 3.85 5.36
CA HIS A 97 6.78 4.00 5.42
C HIS A 97 7.40 3.40 4.16
N LEU A 98 8.50 4.01 3.72
CA LEU A 98 9.26 3.52 2.58
C LEU A 98 10.58 2.94 3.05
N ARG A 99 10.99 1.86 2.42
CA ARG A 99 12.25 1.19 2.79
C ARG A 99 12.92 0.58 1.58
N LEU A 100 14.22 0.82 1.44
CA LEU A 100 15.05 0.12 0.47
C LEU A 100 15.25 -1.33 0.95
N SER A 101 14.88 -2.29 0.13
CA SER A 101 14.99 -3.71 0.48
C SER A 101 15.10 -4.58 -0.77
N ASP A 102 16.02 -5.50 -0.75
CA ASP A 102 16.06 -6.59 -1.73
C ASP A 102 15.07 -7.68 -1.28
N GLY A 103 13.89 -7.67 -1.91
CA GLY A 103 12.80 -8.53 -1.47
C GLY A 103 12.37 -8.25 -0.04
N LEU A 104 12.33 -9.27 0.79
CA LEU A 104 11.94 -9.22 2.20
C LEU A 104 13.12 -9.10 3.17
N LYS A 105 14.34 -8.94 2.66
CA LYS A 105 15.55 -9.02 3.49
C LYS A 105 15.56 -8.01 4.64
N GLU A 106 15.05 -6.80 4.40
CA GLU A 106 15.01 -5.74 5.40
C GLU A 106 13.71 -5.68 6.21
N LEU A 107 12.77 -6.60 5.96
CA LEU A 107 11.57 -6.72 6.78
C LEU A 107 11.90 -7.48 8.07
N LYS A 108 11.49 -6.91 9.21
CA LYS A 108 11.67 -7.52 10.52
C LYS A 108 10.44 -8.35 10.91
N PRO A 109 10.61 -9.45 11.66
CA PRO A 109 9.48 -10.19 12.21
C PRO A 109 8.52 -9.28 12.99
N GLY A 110 7.23 -9.41 12.72
CA GLY A 110 6.18 -8.64 13.40
C GLY A 110 5.90 -7.24 12.85
N GLU A 111 6.69 -6.74 11.89
CA GLU A 111 6.41 -5.43 11.27
C GLU A 111 5.18 -5.43 10.38
N ALA A 112 4.87 -6.56 9.76
CA ALA A 112 3.72 -6.73 8.90
C ALA A 112 3.06 -8.09 9.15
N ASP A 113 1.77 -8.18 8.90
CA ASP A 113 1.03 -9.45 8.93
C ASP A 113 0.66 -9.95 7.53
N THR A 114 0.84 -9.11 6.51
CA THR A 114 0.47 -9.42 5.13
C THR A 114 1.57 -8.93 4.20
N VAL A 115 2.03 -9.81 3.32
CA VAL A 115 3.03 -9.49 2.30
C VAL A 115 2.36 -9.48 0.93
N ILE A 116 2.60 -8.43 0.17
CA ILE A 116 2.13 -8.30 -1.21
C ILE A 116 3.35 -8.37 -2.14
N ILE A 117 3.30 -9.28 -3.10
CA ILE A 117 4.29 -9.40 -4.16
C ILE A 117 3.54 -9.44 -5.49
N ALA A 118 3.52 -8.34 -6.20
CA ALA A 118 2.78 -8.21 -7.45
C ALA A 118 3.71 -7.82 -8.60
N GLY A 119 3.38 -8.27 -9.81
CA GLY A 119 4.11 -7.90 -11.00
C GLY A 119 5.46 -8.57 -11.18
N MET A 120 5.68 -9.72 -10.56
CA MET A 120 6.92 -10.48 -10.64
C MET A 120 6.67 -11.90 -11.15
N GLY A 121 7.68 -12.49 -11.82
CA GLY A 121 7.63 -13.88 -12.25
C GLY A 121 7.72 -14.86 -11.09
N GLY A 122 7.21 -16.09 -11.28
CA GLY A 122 7.13 -17.11 -10.23
C GLY A 122 8.47 -17.46 -9.60
N GLU A 123 9.55 -17.56 -10.39
CA GLU A 123 10.90 -17.87 -9.88
C GLU A 123 11.42 -16.79 -8.93
N LEU A 124 11.18 -15.51 -9.27
CA LEU A 124 11.57 -14.40 -8.42
C LEU A 124 10.76 -14.37 -7.14
N ILE A 125 9.46 -14.65 -7.22
CA ILE A 125 8.58 -14.74 -6.02
C ILE A 125 9.08 -15.84 -5.09
N ILE A 126 9.39 -17.02 -5.61
CA ILE A 126 9.93 -18.14 -4.82
C ILE A 126 11.23 -17.75 -4.14
N LYS A 127 12.15 -17.10 -4.86
CA LYS A 127 13.40 -16.61 -4.31
C LYS A 127 13.17 -15.61 -3.17
N ILE A 128 12.28 -14.64 -3.37
CA ILE A 128 11.94 -13.64 -2.36
C ILE A 128 11.38 -14.28 -1.11
N LEU A 129 10.47 -15.24 -1.25
CA LEU A 129 9.86 -15.95 -0.12
C LEU A 129 10.89 -16.81 0.61
N TYR A 130 11.76 -17.50 -0.10
CA TYR A 130 12.81 -18.32 0.51
C TYR A 130 13.82 -17.44 1.30
N GLU A 131 14.29 -16.37 0.70
CA GLU A 131 15.20 -15.42 1.34
C GLU A 131 14.53 -14.62 2.45
N GLY A 132 13.20 -14.53 2.43
CA GLY A 132 12.38 -13.85 3.44
C GLY A 132 11.80 -14.76 4.52
N ARG A 133 12.21 -16.02 4.60
CA ARG A 133 11.62 -16.99 5.54
C ARG A 133 11.74 -16.60 7.03
N HIS A 134 12.65 -15.69 7.35
CA HIS A 134 12.81 -15.15 8.72
C HIS A 134 11.57 -14.41 9.25
N VAL A 135 10.67 -13.99 8.36
CA VAL A 135 9.41 -13.34 8.74
C VAL A 135 8.19 -14.24 8.55
N GLY A 136 8.40 -15.48 8.11
CA GLY A 136 7.31 -16.39 7.73
C GLY A 136 6.27 -16.64 8.81
N ASP A 137 6.69 -16.72 10.07
CA ASP A 137 5.78 -16.98 11.19
C ASP A 137 4.96 -15.76 11.61
N SER A 138 5.30 -14.56 11.15
CA SER A 138 4.62 -13.31 11.51
C SER A 138 3.67 -12.77 10.44
N VAL A 139 3.67 -13.38 9.27
CA VAL A 139 2.82 -12.97 8.15
C VAL A 139 1.82 -14.04 7.74
#